data_6e9fe56eb686b6e2b8da490c628ee8c9
#
_entry.id   6e9fe56eb686b6e2b8da490c628ee8c9
#
_cell.length_a   1.000
_cell.length_b   1.000
_cell.length_c   1.000
_cell.angle_alpha   90.00
_cell.angle_beta   90.00
_cell.angle_gamma   90.00
#
_symmetry.space_group_name_H-M   'P 1'
#
loop_
_entity.id
_entity.type
_entity.pdbx_description
1 polymer ?
#
loop_
_entity_poly.entity_id
_entity_poly.type
_entity_poly.pdbx_seq_one_letter_code
_entity_poly.pdbx_strand_id
1 'polypeptide(L)'
;MMTRFLSLLVVSTLLASCGSAGAKDSGHLPVTQACFVTETARHPVVLEVASDSKDRQKGLMGREALAENAGMLFIYNYERSPEQGFWMYQTLLPLDIAFLDNEGVIVSIRQMHPCASSRSNDCPSYPAGVSYWRAVEMNAGYFNSRQIEAGDRLVRDQPAFCNR
;
A
#
# COMPACT_ATOMS: atom_id res chain seq x y z
N MET A 1 45.58 52.93 48.97
CA MET A 1 44.45 52.05 49.27
C MET A 1 43.73 51.76 47.95
N MET A 2 43.97 50.60 47.37
CA MET A 2 43.47 50.24 46.05
C MET A 2 42.37 49.13 46.26
N THR A 3 41.12 49.52 46.02
CA THR A 3 39.97 48.61 46.15
C THR A 3 39.74 47.92 44.79
N ARG A 4 39.97 46.62 44.74
CA ARG A 4 39.69 45.75 43.51
C ARG A 4 38.24 45.35 43.50
N PHE A 5 37.46 45.77 42.51
CA PHE A 5 36.14 45.26 42.19
C PHE A 5 36.28 43.97 41.39
N LEU A 6 35.73 42.89 41.94
CA LEU A 6 35.64 41.58 41.31
C LEU A 6 34.29 41.47 40.61
N SER A 7 34.30 41.55 39.26
CA SER A 7 33.09 41.35 38.44
C SER A 7 32.84 39.87 38.28
N LEU A 8 31.69 39.40 38.82
CA LEU A 8 31.15 38.05 38.59
C LEU A 8 30.46 38.05 37.21
N LEU A 9 30.98 37.27 36.27
CA LEU A 9 30.31 36.95 35.00
C LEU A 9 29.36 35.77 35.25
N VAL A 10 28.06 36.03 35.18
CA VAL A 10 27.04 34.98 35.16
C VAL A 10 26.87 34.49 33.73
N VAL A 11 27.35 33.28 33.46
CA VAL A 11 27.13 32.61 32.19
C VAL A 11 25.78 31.91 32.24
N SER A 12 24.76 32.50 31.58
CA SER A 12 23.45 31.86 31.37
C SER A 12 23.54 30.84 30.25
N THR A 13 23.50 29.55 30.57
CA THR A 13 23.35 28.46 29.59
C THR A 13 21.91 28.36 29.16
N LEU A 14 21.58 28.77 27.93
CA LEU A 14 20.32 28.49 27.28
C LEU A 14 20.29 27.00 26.87
N LEU A 15 19.48 26.22 27.56
CA LEU A 15 19.10 24.87 27.14
C LEU A 15 18.11 24.98 25.97
N ALA A 16 18.61 24.77 24.72
CA ALA A 16 17.75 24.61 23.56
C ALA A 16 17.03 23.27 23.65
N SER A 17 15.74 23.32 24.05
CA SER A 17 14.82 22.17 23.97
C SER A 17 14.53 21.87 22.49
N CYS A 18 15.13 20.82 21.93
CA CYS A 18 14.71 20.24 20.67
C CYS A 18 13.33 19.59 20.88
N GLY A 19 12.28 20.34 20.59
CA GLY A 19 10.93 19.79 20.44
C GLY A 19 10.92 18.87 19.23
N SER A 20 10.67 17.57 19.46
CA SER A 20 10.34 16.62 18.37
C SER A 20 9.07 17.11 17.71
N ALA A 21 9.22 17.71 16.51
CA ALA A 21 8.09 18.00 15.64
C ALA A 21 7.49 16.65 15.25
N GLY A 22 6.33 16.33 15.81
CA GLY A 22 5.52 15.21 15.36
C GLY A 22 5.30 15.37 13.86
N ALA A 23 5.72 14.37 13.09
CA ALA A 23 5.46 14.31 11.67
C ALA A 23 3.95 14.40 11.48
N LYS A 24 3.48 15.48 10.87
CA LYS A 24 2.10 15.60 10.41
C LYS A 24 1.90 14.47 9.41
N ASP A 25 0.93 13.61 9.68
CA ASP A 25 0.44 12.61 8.73
C ASP A 25 0.15 13.33 7.40
N SER A 26 0.99 13.09 6.41
CA SER A 26 0.94 13.77 5.11
C SER A 26 -0.23 13.30 4.24
N GLY A 27 -1.13 12.47 4.78
CA GLY A 27 -2.27 11.91 4.03
C GLY A 27 -1.86 10.96 2.90
N HIS A 28 -0.57 10.64 2.78
CA HIS A 28 -0.05 9.67 1.83
C HIS A 28 0.21 8.34 2.54
N LEU A 29 -0.26 7.26 1.94
CA LEU A 29 0.01 5.92 2.44
C LEU A 29 1.51 5.58 2.37
N PRO A 30 2.01 4.73 3.26
CA PRO A 30 3.35 4.15 3.10
C PRO A 30 3.46 3.47 1.73
N VAL A 31 4.66 3.52 1.15
CA VAL A 31 4.95 2.93 -0.15
C VAL A 31 6.00 1.86 0.00
N THR A 32 5.82 0.72 -0.67
CA THR A 32 6.81 -0.36 -0.75
C THR A 32 7.21 -0.64 -2.19
N GLN A 33 8.47 -1.00 -2.39
CA GLN A 33 8.94 -1.58 -3.64
C GLN A 33 8.77 -3.10 -3.57
N ALA A 34 8.19 -3.67 -4.61
CA ALA A 34 7.91 -5.09 -4.71
C ALA A 34 8.13 -5.57 -6.15
N CYS A 35 8.04 -6.86 -6.37
CA CYS A 35 7.92 -7.40 -7.72
C CYS A 35 7.05 -8.66 -7.72
N PHE A 36 6.28 -8.83 -8.79
CA PHE A 36 5.72 -10.12 -9.10
C PHE A 36 6.79 -10.98 -9.78
N VAL A 37 6.90 -12.22 -9.34
CA VAL A 37 7.89 -13.18 -9.80
C VAL A 37 7.17 -14.35 -10.43
N THR A 38 7.41 -14.55 -11.71
CA THR A 38 6.99 -15.72 -12.49
C THR A 38 8.18 -16.68 -12.68
N GLU A 39 7.97 -17.79 -13.32
CA GLU A 39 9.07 -18.70 -13.67
C GLU A 39 10.15 -18.05 -14.55
N THR A 40 9.75 -17.11 -15.41
CA THR A 40 10.62 -16.56 -16.47
C THR A 40 11.00 -15.09 -16.26
N ALA A 41 10.27 -14.35 -15.41
CA ALA A 41 10.44 -12.89 -15.31
C ALA A 41 10.18 -12.36 -13.89
N ARG A 42 10.63 -11.12 -13.69
CA ARG A 42 10.32 -10.29 -12.53
C ARG A 42 9.73 -8.98 -13.01
N HIS A 43 8.63 -8.58 -12.40
CA HIS A 43 7.87 -7.38 -12.79
C HIS A 43 7.88 -6.40 -11.60
N PRO A 44 8.84 -5.43 -11.57
CA PRO A 44 8.93 -4.45 -10.50
C PRO A 44 7.68 -3.58 -10.42
N VAL A 45 7.21 -3.33 -9.19
CA VAL A 45 6.04 -2.50 -8.90
C VAL A 45 6.29 -1.60 -7.69
N VAL A 46 5.56 -0.51 -7.63
CA VAL A 46 5.52 0.41 -6.49
C VAL A 46 4.11 0.38 -5.93
N LEU A 47 3.97 -0.08 -4.69
CA LEU A 47 2.67 -0.30 -4.06
C LEU A 47 2.47 0.61 -2.87
N GLU A 48 1.38 1.36 -2.84
CA GLU A 48 0.88 1.99 -1.62
C GLU A 48 0.38 0.89 -0.68
N VAL A 49 0.58 1.06 0.63
CA VAL A 49 0.26 0.02 1.61
C VAL A 49 -0.94 0.45 2.46
N ALA A 50 -2.06 -0.24 2.30
CA ALA A 50 -3.25 -0.09 3.12
C ALA A 50 -3.27 -1.17 4.21
N SER A 51 -2.83 -0.83 5.43
CA SER A 51 -2.72 -1.77 6.56
C SER A 51 -3.77 -1.54 7.65
N ASP A 52 -4.36 -0.36 7.75
CA ASP A 52 -5.47 -0.11 8.67
C ASP A 52 -6.84 -0.21 7.98
N SER A 53 -7.92 -0.26 8.76
CA SER A 53 -9.26 -0.48 8.22
C SER A 53 -9.77 0.70 7.39
N LYS A 54 -9.41 1.93 7.73
CA LYS A 54 -9.83 3.14 7.02
C LYS A 54 -9.20 3.21 5.64
N ASP A 55 -7.90 2.93 5.56
CA ASP A 55 -7.16 2.94 4.30
C ASP A 55 -7.60 1.80 3.39
N ARG A 56 -7.80 0.58 3.95
CA ARG A 56 -8.37 -0.52 3.17
C ARG A 56 -9.78 -0.23 2.66
N GLN A 57 -10.61 0.46 3.45
CA GLN A 57 -11.96 0.83 3.02
C GLN A 57 -11.92 1.88 1.90
N LYS A 58 -11.02 2.85 1.99
CA LYS A 58 -10.83 3.88 0.96
C LYS A 58 -10.24 3.29 -0.33
N GLY A 59 -9.21 2.45 -0.23
CA GLY A 59 -8.55 1.88 -1.41
C GLY A 59 -8.21 2.94 -2.45
N LEU A 60 -8.46 2.62 -3.72
CA LEU A 60 -8.22 3.50 -4.88
C LEU A 60 -9.44 4.38 -5.25
N MET A 61 -10.42 4.54 -4.35
CA MET A 61 -11.59 5.41 -4.59
C MET A 61 -11.19 6.82 -5.02
N GLY A 62 -11.89 7.37 -6.01
CA GLY A 62 -11.73 8.73 -6.52
C GLY A 62 -10.47 8.97 -7.33
N ARG A 63 -9.66 7.94 -7.59
CA ARG A 63 -8.48 8.09 -8.46
C ARG A 63 -8.88 8.09 -9.92
N GLU A 64 -8.35 9.04 -10.67
CA GLU A 64 -8.59 9.17 -12.11
C GLU A 64 -7.51 8.48 -12.94
N ALA A 65 -6.34 8.23 -12.37
CA ALA A 65 -5.23 7.55 -13.02
C ALA A 65 -4.38 6.76 -12.01
N LEU A 66 -3.75 5.70 -12.49
CA LEU A 66 -2.76 4.90 -11.79
C LEU A 66 -1.60 4.66 -12.75
N ALA A 67 -0.36 4.93 -12.33
CA ALA A 67 0.81 4.68 -13.18
C ALA A 67 0.90 3.19 -13.52
N GLU A 68 1.52 2.85 -14.66
CA GLU A 68 1.53 1.50 -15.22
C GLU A 68 1.97 0.42 -14.22
N ASN A 69 3.03 0.68 -13.46
CA ASN A 69 3.61 -0.25 -12.48
C ASN A 69 3.31 0.17 -11.04
N ALA A 70 2.26 0.96 -10.83
CA ALA A 70 1.78 1.34 -9.50
C ALA A 70 0.52 0.55 -9.13
N GLY A 71 0.30 0.39 -7.83
CA GLY A 71 -0.86 -0.30 -7.30
C GLY A 71 -1.05 -0.05 -5.81
N MET A 72 -1.95 -0.83 -5.21
CA MET A 72 -2.18 -0.80 -3.78
C MET A 72 -2.16 -2.20 -3.19
N LEU A 73 -1.38 -2.36 -2.13
CA LEU A 73 -1.27 -3.59 -1.34
C LEU A 73 -2.12 -3.46 -0.08
N PHE A 74 -3.10 -4.33 0.04
CA PHE A 74 -3.96 -4.48 1.21
C PHE A 74 -3.40 -5.58 2.12
N ILE A 75 -3.13 -5.25 3.38
CA ILE A 75 -2.59 -6.18 4.37
C ILE A 75 -3.62 -6.42 5.46
N TYR A 76 -3.87 -7.69 5.76
CA TYR A 76 -4.69 -8.11 6.89
C TYR A 76 -3.81 -8.83 7.91
N ASN A 77 -4.18 -8.74 9.18
CA ASN A 77 -3.50 -9.41 10.29
C ASN A 77 -4.16 -10.75 10.66
N TYR A 78 -5.10 -11.20 9.84
CA TYR A 78 -5.78 -12.49 9.95
C TYR A 78 -6.20 -12.98 8.56
N GLU A 79 -6.44 -14.28 8.46
CA GLU A 79 -6.91 -14.89 7.22
C GLU A 79 -8.33 -14.43 6.88
N ARG A 80 -8.53 -14.05 5.64
CA ARG A 80 -9.82 -13.66 5.09
C ARG A 80 -10.51 -14.87 4.47
N SER A 81 -11.82 -14.99 4.68
CA SER A 81 -12.58 -16.11 4.10
C SER A 81 -12.83 -15.94 2.59
N PRO A 82 -13.11 -17.03 1.86
CA PRO A 82 -13.34 -17.01 0.42
C PRO A 82 -14.46 -16.07 -0.06
N GLU A 83 -15.48 -15.85 0.77
CA GLU A 83 -16.64 -15.01 0.47
C GLU A 83 -16.33 -13.53 0.61
N GLN A 84 -15.28 -13.19 1.38
CA GLN A 84 -14.86 -11.83 1.57
C GLN A 84 -14.13 -11.34 0.32
N GLY A 85 -14.61 -10.25 -0.23
CA GLY A 85 -14.09 -9.69 -1.47
C GLY A 85 -13.89 -8.21 -1.39
N PHE A 86 -13.70 -7.63 -2.55
CA PHE A 86 -13.52 -6.21 -2.75
C PHE A 86 -14.71 -5.63 -3.49
N TRP A 87 -14.97 -4.36 -3.28
CA TRP A 87 -15.98 -3.58 -3.98
C TRP A 87 -15.33 -2.46 -4.78
N MET A 88 -16.03 -2.00 -5.79
CA MET A 88 -15.55 -0.90 -6.66
C MET A 88 -16.32 0.39 -6.41
N TYR A 89 -16.94 0.55 -5.24
CA TYR A 89 -17.68 1.77 -4.88
C TYR A 89 -16.80 3.00 -5.03
N GLN A 90 -17.28 3.99 -5.79
CA GLN A 90 -16.54 5.22 -6.11
C GLN A 90 -15.13 5.00 -6.72
N THR A 91 -14.84 3.82 -7.23
CA THR A 91 -13.62 3.54 -7.96
C THR A 91 -13.87 3.80 -9.45
N LEU A 92 -13.09 4.72 -10.01
CA LEU A 92 -13.28 5.24 -11.37
C LEU A 92 -12.49 4.44 -12.41
N LEU A 93 -11.45 3.74 -11.98
CA LEU A 93 -10.56 2.96 -12.83
C LEU A 93 -11.00 1.50 -12.90
N PRO A 94 -10.93 0.86 -14.06
CA PRO A 94 -10.98 -0.59 -14.13
C PRO A 94 -9.69 -1.16 -13.52
N LEU A 95 -9.82 -2.18 -12.66
CA LEU A 95 -8.70 -2.75 -11.91
C LEU A 95 -8.67 -4.27 -12.05
N ASP A 96 -7.47 -4.83 -11.94
CA ASP A 96 -7.29 -6.23 -11.60
C ASP A 96 -6.91 -6.33 -10.12
N ILE A 97 -7.38 -7.37 -9.44
CA ILE A 97 -6.98 -7.71 -8.08
C ILE A 97 -6.41 -9.12 -8.03
N ALA A 98 -5.21 -9.24 -7.42
CA ALA A 98 -4.62 -10.52 -7.05
C ALA A 98 -4.78 -10.73 -5.54
N PHE A 99 -5.34 -11.87 -5.14
CA PHE A 99 -5.40 -12.31 -3.76
C PHE A 99 -4.20 -13.21 -3.45
N LEU A 100 -3.59 -13.02 -2.28
CA LEU A 100 -2.36 -13.69 -1.91
C LEU A 100 -2.51 -14.36 -0.54
N ASP A 101 -1.83 -15.50 -0.40
CA ASP A 101 -1.67 -16.15 0.89
C ASP A 101 -0.70 -15.38 1.82
N ASN A 102 -0.38 -15.97 2.97
CA ASN A 102 0.56 -15.37 3.93
C ASN A 102 2.02 -15.41 3.48
N GLU A 103 2.36 -16.22 2.48
CA GLU A 103 3.69 -16.32 1.88
C GLU A 103 3.87 -15.42 0.67
N GLY A 104 2.79 -14.79 0.21
CA GLY A 104 2.77 -13.90 -0.94
C GLY A 104 2.54 -14.60 -2.28
N VAL A 105 2.11 -15.88 -2.25
CA VAL A 105 1.72 -16.61 -3.46
C VAL A 105 0.33 -16.15 -3.89
N ILE A 106 0.16 -15.89 -5.18
CA ILE A 106 -1.13 -15.55 -5.77
C ILE A 106 -2.03 -16.77 -5.76
N VAL A 107 -3.16 -16.69 -5.06
CA VAL A 107 -4.14 -17.78 -4.97
C VAL A 107 -5.38 -17.55 -5.85
N SER A 108 -5.63 -16.31 -6.26
CA SER A 108 -6.74 -15.95 -7.16
C SER A 108 -6.51 -14.58 -7.79
N ILE A 109 -6.99 -14.38 -9.01
CA ILE A 109 -7.02 -13.09 -9.69
C ILE A 109 -8.43 -12.82 -10.17
N ARG A 110 -8.90 -11.56 -10.06
CA ARG A 110 -10.18 -11.09 -10.58
C ARG A 110 -10.01 -9.78 -11.31
N GLN A 111 -10.76 -9.58 -12.38
CA GLN A 111 -10.94 -8.27 -12.99
C GLN A 111 -12.16 -7.60 -12.39
N MET A 112 -12.04 -6.31 -12.07
CA MET A 112 -13.07 -5.51 -11.43
C MET A 112 -13.40 -4.30 -12.28
N HIS A 113 -14.71 -4.01 -12.41
CA HIS A 113 -15.20 -2.89 -13.23
C HIS A 113 -15.56 -1.69 -12.36
N PRO A 114 -15.34 -0.46 -12.86
CA PRO A 114 -15.69 0.76 -12.15
C PRO A 114 -17.16 0.79 -11.70
N CYS A 115 -17.40 1.39 -10.53
CA CYS A 115 -18.75 1.62 -10.04
C CYS A 115 -18.87 3.03 -9.45
N ALA A 116 -19.46 3.94 -10.23
CA ALA A 116 -19.65 5.33 -9.86
C ALA A 116 -21.00 5.60 -9.17
N SER A 117 -21.70 4.57 -8.67
CA SER A 117 -22.96 4.75 -7.95
C SER A 117 -22.77 5.64 -6.72
N SER A 118 -23.79 6.43 -6.38
CA SER A 118 -23.84 7.17 -5.11
C SER A 118 -24.14 6.28 -3.90
N ARG A 119 -24.58 5.02 -4.14
CA ARG A 119 -24.92 4.04 -3.11
C ARG A 119 -24.01 2.82 -3.24
N SER A 120 -23.32 2.48 -2.16
CA SER A 120 -22.39 1.35 -2.15
C SER A 120 -23.05 -0.01 -2.44
N ASN A 121 -24.31 -0.19 -2.02
CA ASN A 121 -25.08 -1.42 -2.24
C ASN A 121 -25.41 -1.70 -3.71
N ASP A 122 -25.27 -0.72 -4.59
CA ASP A 122 -25.49 -0.91 -6.02
C ASP A 122 -24.21 -1.44 -6.72
N CYS A 123 -23.07 -1.43 -6.04
CA CYS A 123 -21.80 -1.87 -6.59
C CYS A 123 -21.60 -3.38 -6.35
N PRO A 124 -21.14 -4.11 -7.37
CA PRO A 124 -20.85 -5.53 -7.20
C PRO A 124 -19.70 -5.76 -6.23
N SER A 125 -19.72 -6.90 -5.54
CA SER A 125 -18.60 -7.41 -4.78
C SER A 125 -17.86 -8.46 -5.60
N TYR A 126 -16.54 -8.48 -5.46
CA TYR A 126 -15.62 -9.40 -6.13
C TYR A 126 -14.96 -10.31 -5.08
N PRO A 127 -15.62 -11.44 -4.70
CA PRO A 127 -15.07 -12.35 -3.71
C PRO A 127 -13.82 -13.05 -4.24
N ALA A 128 -12.89 -13.35 -3.33
CA ALA A 128 -11.68 -14.07 -3.68
C ALA A 128 -11.96 -15.50 -4.21
N GLY A 129 -12.96 -16.17 -3.62
CA GLY A 129 -13.29 -17.58 -3.90
C GLY A 129 -12.36 -18.57 -3.20
N VAL A 130 -11.32 -18.08 -2.53
CA VAL A 130 -10.34 -18.82 -1.74
C VAL A 130 -9.94 -17.99 -0.53
N SER A 131 -9.40 -18.62 0.53
CA SER A 131 -8.85 -17.88 1.67
C SER A 131 -7.60 -17.08 1.26
N TYR A 132 -7.39 -15.92 1.87
CA TYR A 132 -6.26 -15.05 1.56
C TYR A 132 -5.83 -14.19 2.76
N TRP A 133 -4.62 -13.64 2.71
CA TRP A 133 -4.05 -12.76 3.74
C TRP A 133 -3.76 -11.35 3.23
N ARG A 134 -3.57 -11.20 1.94
CA ARG A 134 -3.24 -9.93 1.26
C ARG A 134 -3.96 -9.85 -0.06
N ALA A 135 -4.08 -8.63 -0.58
CA ALA A 135 -4.54 -8.43 -1.95
C ALA A 135 -3.73 -7.29 -2.59
N VAL A 136 -3.58 -7.32 -3.90
CA VAL A 136 -2.94 -6.25 -4.66
C VAL A 136 -3.86 -5.83 -5.79
N GLU A 137 -4.20 -4.54 -5.81
CA GLU A 137 -4.90 -3.90 -6.94
C GLU A 137 -3.89 -3.26 -7.88
N MET A 138 -4.06 -3.53 -9.18
CA MET A 138 -3.29 -2.98 -10.28
C MET A 138 -4.25 -2.49 -11.38
N ASN A 139 -3.74 -1.74 -12.37
CA ASN A 139 -4.52 -1.43 -13.58
C ASN A 139 -5.09 -2.70 -14.22
N ALA A 140 -6.30 -2.62 -14.76
CA ALA A 140 -6.91 -3.76 -15.47
C ALA A 140 -6.02 -4.25 -16.63
N GLY A 141 -5.89 -5.55 -16.76
CA GLY A 141 -5.02 -6.22 -17.74
C GLY A 141 -3.55 -6.33 -17.30
N TYR A 142 -3.19 -5.81 -16.12
CA TYR A 142 -1.80 -5.83 -15.65
C TYR A 142 -1.23 -7.24 -15.57
N PHE A 143 -1.96 -8.16 -14.93
CA PHE A 143 -1.48 -9.53 -14.72
C PHE A 143 -1.45 -10.31 -16.04
N ASN A 144 -2.52 -10.25 -16.83
CA ASN A 144 -2.63 -10.96 -18.09
C ASN A 144 -1.54 -10.54 -19.11
N SER A 145 -1.28 -9.23 -19.25
CA SER A 145 -0.26 -8.72 -20.19
C SER A 145 1.16 -9.13 -19.82
N ARG A 146 1.40 -9.56 -18.60
CA ARG A 146 2.69 -9.99 -18.05
C ARG A 146 2.77 -11.47 -17.77
N GLN A 147 1.72 -12.22 -18.14
CA GLN A 147 1.61 -13.66 -17.90
C GLN A 147 1.78 -14.02 -16.42
N ILE A 148 1.28 -13.13 -15.53
CA ILE A 148 1.25 -13.37 -14.08
C ILE A 148 -0.05 -14.09 -13.75
N GLU A 149 0.05 -15.23 -13.08
CA GLU A 149 -1.08 -16.10 -12.78
C GLU A 149 -1.09 -16.64 -11.35
N ALA A 150 -2.10 -17.40 -10.99
CA ALA A 150 -2.13 -18.09 -9.71
C ALA A 150 -0.98 -19.10 -9.61
N GLY A 151 -0.27 -19.08 -8.47
CA GLY A 151 0.98 -19.81 -8.26
C GLY A 151 2.21 -18.92 -8.31
N ASP A 152 2.17 -17.80 -9.02
CA ASP A 152 3.23 -16.79 -8.98
C ASP A 152 3.27 -16.05 -7.64
N ARG A 153 4.32 -15.28 -7.39
CA ARG A 153 4.56 -14.69 -6.07
C ARG A 153 4.84 -13.20 -6.12
N LEU A 154 4.30 -12.46 -5.15
CA LEU A 154 4.73 -11.11 -4.81
C LEU A 154 5.86 -11.15 -3.79
N VAL A 155 7.04 -10.63 -4.13
CA VAL A 155 8.19 -10.42 -3.25
C VAL A 155 8.29 -8.95 -2.91
N ARG A 156 8.39 -8.60 -1.62
CA ARG A 156 8.46 -7.23 -1.12
C ARG A 156 9.79 -6.94 -0.44
N ASP A 157 10.13 -5.66 -0.39
CA ASP A 157 11.27 -5.14 0.40
C ASP A 157 12.63 -5.74 -0.02
N GLN A 158 12.74 -6.19 -1.27
CA GLN A 158 13.95 -6.75 -1.86
C GLN A 158 14.27 -6.11 -3.23
N PRO A 159 14.55 -4.79 -3.30
CA PRO A 159 14.74 -4.10 -4.57
C PRO A 159 15.90 -4.66 -5.39
N ALA A 160 17.00 -5.08 -4.76
CA ALA A 160 18.13 -5.71 -5.45
C ALA A 160 17.77 -7.05 -6.11
N PHE A 161 16.78 -7.77 -5.58
CA PHE A 161 16.25 -8.99 -6.17
C PHE A 161 15.34 -8.67 -7.36
N CYS A 162 14.49 -7.68 -7.23
CA CYS A 162 13.50 -7.30 -8.25
C CYS A 162 14.11 -6.65 -9.50
N ASN A 163 15.30 -6.06 -9.40
CA ASN A 163 15.99 -5.36 -10.49
C ASN A 163 17.07 -6.21 -11.21
N ARG A 164 17.06 -7.50 -11.01
CA ARG A 164 17.98 -8.44 -11.70
C ARG A 164 17.40 -9.07 -12.95
#